data_4520cc75afcfa823cdf6095378cf711b
#
_entry.id   4520cc75afcfa823cdf6095378cf711b
#
_cell.length_a   1.000
_cell.length_b   1.000
_cell.length_c   1.000
_cell.angle_alpha   90.00
_cell.angle_beta   90.00
_cell.angle_gamma   90.00
#
_symmetry.space_group_name_H-M   'P 1'
#
loop_
_entity.id
_entity.type
_entity.pdbx_description
1 polymer ?
#
loop_
_entity_poly.entity_id
_entity_poly.type
_entity_poly.pdbx_seq_one_letter_code
_entity_poly.pdbx_strand_id
1 'polypeptide(L)'
;MMKTHFKAVIVGGGAVGTSIAYHLAKGGWKDVVLLERDELTSGSTWHAAGLLPLFNMSYVTTHIHQYSVEFYKTLEAETGLNAGFSVVGNLRMAQGQERMDEYMLYASTAETCGVPFEWMTPNQIKDRWPLVRTEDLVGAIYHPTDGYINPADVTMAMAKGARQRGVSIERKLQVDSYRWKGSEWEIICSKMVEKGGNLVASNEKITISSEHVVTATGNHAQRTAALLGIKIPAIPVEHQFIVTEPDKELVKFRELGNSEHPVLRD
;
A
#
# COMPACT_ATOMS: atom_id res chain seq x y z
N MET A 1 25.62 18.60 7.52
CA MET A 1 24.67 18.84 8.63
C MET A 1 23.27 18.75 8.03
N MET A 2 22.34 18.01 8.65
CA MET A 2 20.95 17.90 8.18
C MET A 2 20.28 19.27 8.25
N LYS A 3 19.49 19.64 7.25
CA LYS A 3 18.62 20.83 7.29
C LYS A 3 17.58 20.62 8.40
N THR A 4 17.24 21.68 9.13
CA THR A 4 16.35 21.61 10.29
C THR A 4 15.07 22.44 10.16
N HIS A 5 14.87 23.12 9.02
CA HIS A 5 13.65 23.83 8.71
C HIS A 5 13.09 23.34 7.37
N PHE A 6 11.81 22.97 7.34
CA PHE A 6 11.12 22.44 6.17
C PHE A 6 9.73 23.04 6.02
N LYS A 7 9.24 23.11 4.78
CA LYS A 7 7.85 23.47 4.53
C LYS A 7 6.90 22.38 4.99
N ALA A 8 7.25 21.11 4.77
CA ALA A 8 6.44 19.98 5.22
C ALA A 8 7.32 18.84 5.79
N VAL A 9 6.89 18.29 6.91
CA VAL A 9 7.45 17.07 7.51
C VAL A 9 6.42 15.96 7.42
N ILE A 10 6.83 14.84 6.85
CA ILE A 10 6.02 13.61 6.77
C ILE A 10 6.64 12.59 7.73
N VAL A 11 5.85 12.00 8.60
CA VAL A 11 6.31 11.03 9.60
C VAL A 11 5.79 9.65 9.27
N GLY A 12 6.72 8.75 8.95
CA GLY A 12 6.47 7.35 8.56
C GLY A 12 6.88 7.05 7.12
N GLY A 13 7.76 6.07 6.96
CA GLY A 13 8.37 5.64 5.68
C GLY A 13 7.69 4.42 5.05
N GLY A 14 6.44 4.15 5.35
CA GLY A 14 5.61 3.14 4.69
C GLY A 14 4.98 3.64 3.38
N ALA A 15 4.13 2.82 2.78
CA ALA A 15 3.47 3.11 1.50
C ALA A 15 2.72 4.45 1.51
N VAL A 16 2.02 4.77 2.59
CA VAL A 16 1.26 6.04 2.70
C VAL A 16 2.19 7.25 2.76
N GLY A 17 3.22 7.22 3.63
CA GLY A 17 4.12 8.36 3.79
C GLY A 17 4.96 8.62 2.54
N THR A 18 5.46 7.58 1.88
CA THR A 18 6.22 7.72 0.63
C THR A 18 5.34 8.19 -0.52
N SER A 19 4.07 7.74 -0.57
CA SER A 19 3.09 8.24 -1.54
C SER A 19 2.84 9.73 -1.36
N ILE A 20 2.62 10.19 -0.11
CA ILE A 20 2.42 11.60 0.21
C ILE A 20 3.66 12.41 -0.20
N ALA A 21 4.86 11.94 0.16
CA ALA A 21 6.12 12.58 -0.20
C ALA A 21 6.29 12.73 -1.72
N TYR A 22 5.99 11.66 -2.46
CA TYR A 22 6.05 11.64 -3.92
C TYR A 22 5.06 12.66 -4.52
N HIS A 23 3.80 12.62 -4.09
CA HIS A 23 2.75 13.45 -4.68
C HIS A 23 2.89 14.93 -4.31
N LEU A 24 3.32 15.27 -3.10
CA LEU A 24 3.66 16.66 -2.74
C LEU A 24 4.78 17.18 -3.65
N ALA A 25 5.84 16.41 -3.83
CA ALA A 25 6.95 16.81 -4.69
C ALA A 25 6.54 16.89 -6.17
N LYS A 26 5.73 15.96 -6.66
CA LYS A 26 5.13 15.99 -8.01
C LYS A 26 4.22 17.22 -8.20
N GLY A 27 3.51 17.62 -7.16
CA GLY A 27 2.71 18.84 -7.09
C GLY A 27 3.51 20.14 -6.92
N GLY A 28 4.85 20.07 -6.99
CA GLY A 28 5.74 21.24 -6.94
C GLY A 28 6.15 21.72 -5.54
N TRP A 29 5.77 20.99 -4.49
CA TRP A 29 6.22 21.33 -3.14
C TRP A 29 7.73 21.17 -3.01
N LYS A 30 8.36 22.16 -2.41
CA LYS A 30 9.80 22.19 -2.09
C LYS A 30 9.99 22.10 -0.59
N ASP A 31 11.22 21.78 -0.17
CA ASP A 31 11.57 21.70 1.25
C ASP A 31 10.70 20.71 2.03
N VAL A 32 10.48 19.54 1.45
CA VAL A 32 9.77 18.43 2.07
C VAL A 32 10.76 17.42 2.64
N VAL A 33 10.51 16.93 3.86
CA VAL A 33 11.28 15.83 4.46
C VAL A 33 10.34 14.72 4.93
N LEU A 34 10.75 13.48 4.70
CA LEU A 34 10.13 12.30 5.30
C LEU A 34 11.05 11.75 6.39
N LEU A 35 10.51 11.55 7.58
CA LEU A 35 11.19 10.98 8.74
C LEU A 35 10.71 9.56 8.97
N GLU A 36 11.65 8.62 9.06
CA GLU A 36 11.37 7.22 9.37
C GLU A 36 12.22 6.77 10.56
N ARG A 37 11.58 6.09 11.51
CA ARG A 37 12.26 5.62 12.72
C ARG A 37 13.21 4.46 12.48
N ASP A 38 12.97 3.70 11.43
CA ASP A 38 13.72 2.52 11.07
C ASP A 38 14.12 2.57 9.58
N GLU A 39 13.98 1.48 8.88
CA GLU A 39 14.11 1.41 7.43
C GLU A 39 12.76 1.67 6.75
N LEU A 40 12.79 2.16 5.50
CA LEU A 40 11.56 2.27 4.72
C LEU A 40 10.89 0.89 4.62
N THR A 41 9.57 0.88 4.65
CA THR A 41 8.75 -0.34 4.59
C THR A 41 8.74 -1.22 5.84
N SER A 42 9.56 -0.99 6.83
CA SER A 42 9.75 -1.86 8.01
C SER A 42 8.50 -2.10 8.87
N GLY A 43 7.47 -1.26 8.73
CA GLY A 43 6.17 -1.44 9.39
C GLY A 43 5.26 -2.43 8.64
N SER A 44 3.94 -2.17 8.63
CA SER A 44 2.94 -3.04 7.99
C SER A 44 3.11 -3.17 6.47
N THR A 45 3.87 -2.28 5.83
CA THR A 45 4.00 -2.25 4.37
C THR A 45 4.55 -3.55 3.79
N TRP A 46 5.65 -4.08 4.34
CA TRP A 46 6.26 -5.30 3.79
C TRP A 46 5.47 -6.58 4.11
N HIS A 47 4.52 -6.51 5.06
CA HIS A 47 3.64 -7.63 5.41
C HIS A 47 2.36 -7.67 4.57
N ALA A 48 2.09 -6.65 3.75
CA ALA A 48 0.85 -6.58 3.00
C ALA A 48 0.88 -7.55 1.81
N ALA A 49 -0.26 -8.19 1.53
CA ALA A 49 -0.41 -9.12 0.40
C ALA A 49 -0.30 -8.43 -0.97
N GLY A 50 -0.46 -7.11 -1.03
CA GLY A 50 -0.29 -6.33 -2.25
C GLY A 50 -1.40 -6.47 -3.28
N LEU A 51 -2.58 -6.96 -2.89
CA LEU A 51 -3.71 -7.09 -3.81
C LEU A 51 -4.23 -5.72 -4.25
N LEU A 52 -4.51 -5.60 -5.54
CA LEU A 52 -5.03 -4.39 -6.17
C LEU A 52 -6.40 -4.67 -6.81
N PRO A 53 -7.48 -4.78 -6.01
CA PRO A 53 -8.82 -4.89 -6.55
C PRO A 53 -9.29 -3.51 -7.00
N LEU A 54 -9.51 -3.32 -8.30
CA LEU A 54 -10.19 -2.13 -8.83
C LEU A 54 -11.65 -2.11 -8.39
N PHE A 55 -12.16 -3.28 -8.14
CA PHE A 55 -13.54 -3.50 -7.75
C PHE A 55 -13.75 -3.23 -6.26
N ASN A 56 -14.63 -2.28 -5.95
CA ASN A 56 -15.00 -1.93 -4.58
C ASN A 56 -16.48 -1.51 -4.54
N MET A 57 -17.17 -1.75 -3.42
CA MET A 57 -18.56 -1.30 -3.25
C MET A 57 -18.72 0.22 -3.13
N SER A 58 -17.64 0.94 -2.92
CA SER A 58 -17.65 2.39 -2.80
C SER A 58 -17.16 3.04 -4.08
N TYR A 59 -17.99 3.86 -4.69
CA TYR A 59 -17.64 4.69 -5.84
C TYR A 59 -16.34 5.48 -5.63
N VAL A 60 -16.22 6.15 -4.49
CA VAL A 60 -15.02 6.95 -4.16
C VAL A 60 -13.78 6.07 -4.05
N THR A 61 -13.88 4.94 -3.38
CA THR A 61 -12.75 4.01 -3.20
C THR A 61 -12.33 3.40 -4.53
N THR A 62 -13.29 3.05 -5.40
CA THR A 62 -13.00 2.53 -6.75
C THR A 62 -12.18 3.55 -7.56
N HIS A 63 -12.55 4.83 -7.56
CA HIS A 63 -11.77 5.86 -8.25
C HIS A 63 -10.37 6.05 -7.68
N ILE A 64 -10.21 5.95 -6.35
CA ILE A 64 -8.88 5.99 -5.72
C ILE A 64 -8.04 4.79 -6.18
N HIS A 65 -8.63 3.60 -6.26
CA HIS A 65 -7.94 2.40 -6.75
C HIS A 65 -7.57 2.52 -8.24
N GLN A 66 -8.48 3.00 -9.09
CA GLN A 66 -8.21 3.25 -10.52
C GLN A 66 -7.04 4.21 -10.69
N TYR A 67 -7.05 5.35 -9.98
CA TYR A 67 -5.92 6.27 -9.99
C TYR A 67 -4.62 5.59 -9.55
N SER A 68 -4.66 4.81 -8.48
CA SER A 68 -3.49 4.12 -7.94
C SER A 68 -2.89 3.13 -8.93
N VAL A 69 -3.73 2.33 -9.59
CA VAL A 69 -3.29 1.35 -10.60
C VAL A 69 -2.66 2.05 -11.80
N GLU A 70 -3.29 3.09 -12.36
CA GLU A 70 -2.72 3.85 -13.47
C GLU A 70 -1.41 4.53 -13.05
N PHE A 71 -1.34 5.06 -11.85
CA PHE A 71 -0.10 5.64 -11.31
C PHE A 71 1.02 4.59 -11.19
N TYR A 72 0.74 3.41 -10.67
CA TYR A 72 1.76 2.36 -10.50
C TYR A 72 2.35 1.89 -11.82
N LYS A 73 1.58 1.88 -12.90
CA LYS A 73 2.06 1.60 -14.26
C LYS A 73 3.15 2.58 -14.73
N THR A 74 3.12 3.81 -14.23
CA THR A 74 4.08 4.86 -14.64
C THR A 74 5.38 4.85 -13.83
N LEU A 75 5.38 4.24 -12.64
CA LEU A 75 6.49 4.35 -11.67
C LEU A 75 7.81 3.80 -12.20
N GLU A 76 7.81 2.68 -12.91
CA GLU A 76 9.03 2.10 -13.45
C GLU A 76 9.69 3.03 -14.49
N ALA A 77 8.90 3.58 -15.40
CA ALA A 77 9.40 4.54 -16.40
C ALA A 77 9.94 5.82 -15.75
N GLU A 78 9.30 6.30 -14.67
CA GLU A 78 9.69 7.52 -13.97
C GLU A 78 10.91 7.32 -13.06
N THR A 79 11.04 6.16 -12.44
CA THR A 79 12.02 5.94 -11.36
C THR A 79 13.12 4.94 -11.73
N GLY A 80 12.90 4.10 -12.75
CA GLY A 80 13.78 2.98 -13.08
C GLY A 80 13.74 1.86 -12.03
N LEU A 81 12.67 1.79 -11.20
CA LEU A 81 12.45 0.69 -10.27
C LEU A 81 11.14 -0.01 -10.61
N ASN A 82 11.21 -1.31 -10.85
CA ASN A 82 10.02 -2.13 -11.04
C ASN A 82 9.22 -2.18 -9.72
N ALA A 83 7.93 -1.87 -9.80
CA ALA A 83 7.03 -1.90 -8.65
C ALA A 83 6.44 -3.29 -8.38
N GLY A 84 6.81 -4.31 -9.15
CA GLY A 84 6.27 -5.66 -9.05
C GLY A 84 4.79 -5.74 -9.40
N PHE A 85 4.30 -4.84 -10.28
CA PHE A 85 2.90 -4.78 -10.67
C PHE A 85 2.56 -5.83 -11.72
N SER A 86 1.59 -6.69 -11.42
CA SER A 86 1.13 -7.75 -12.31
C SER A 86 -0.40 -7.74 -12.42
N VAL A 87 -0.91 -7.71 -13.65
CA VAL A 87 -2.34 -7.81 -13.95
C VAL A 87 -2.65 -9.26 -14.28
N VAL A 88 -3.24 -9.98 -13.34
CA VAL A 88 -3.59 -11.41 -13.47
C VAL A 88 -5.09 -11.65 -13.38
N GLY A 89 -5.84 -10.60 -13.06
CA GLY A 89 -7.27 -10.68 -12.77
C GLY A 89 -7.57 -11.13 -11.35
N ASN A 90 -8.84 -11.06 -10.98
CA ASN A 90 -9.37 -11.47 -9.69
C ASN A 90 -10.67 -12.23 -9.91
N LEU A 91 -10.72 -13.46 -9.44
CA LEU A 91 -11.89 -14.32 -9.51
C LEU A 91 -12.52 -14.42 -8.12
N ARG A 92 -13.70 -13.85 -7.95
CA ARG A 92 -14.50 -13.95 -6.73
C ARG A 92 -15.50 -15.06 -6.89
N MET A 93 -15.28 -16.16 -6.18
CA MET A 93 -16.05 -17.37 -6.28
C MET A 93 -17.24 -17.35 -5.31
N ALA A 94 -18.36 -17.96 -5.70
CA ALA A 94 -19.54 -18.08 -4.87
C ALA A 94 -19.95 -19.54 -4.72
N GLN A 95 -20.05 -20.01 -3.46
CA GLN A 95 -20.53 -21.33 -3.11
C GLN A 95 -22.06 -21.36 -2.89
N GLY A 96 -22.71 -20.19 -2.89
CA GLY A 96 -24.16 -20.08 -2.70
C GLY A 96 -24.77 -18.92 -3.46
N GLN A 97 -26.09 -19.00 -3.66
CA GLN A 97 -26.84 -17.95 -4.37
C GLN A 97 -26.78 -16.60 -3.66
N GLU A 98 -26.78 -16.58 -2.34
CA GLU A 98 -26.68 -15.34 -1.55
C GLU A 98 -25.41 -14.56 -1.88
N ARG A 99 -24.29 -15.27 -2.08
CA ARG A 99 -23.03 -14.63 -2.49
C ARG A 99 -23.09 -14.11 -3.93
N MET A 100 -23.77 -14.82 -4.84
CA MET A 100 -23.99 -14.32 -6.20
C MET A 100 -24.86 -13.05 -6.20
N ASP A 101 -25.89 -13.01 -5.35
CA ASP A 101 -26.76 -11.84 -5.21
C ASP A 101 -25.99 -10.62 -4.66
N GLU A 102 -25.07 -10.85 -3.72
CA GLU A 102 -24.14 -9.82 -3.24
C GLU A 102 -23.23 -9.32 -4.38
N TYR A 103 -22.72 -10.22 -5.22
CA TYR A 103 -21.90 -9.83 -6.37
C TYR A 103 -22.65 -9.04 -7.43
N MET A 104 -23.97 -9.21 -7.56
CA MET A 104 -24.79 -8.35 -8.43
C MET A 104 -24.82 -6.90 -7.95
N LEU A 105 -24.85 -6.67 -6.64
CA LEU A 105 -24.72 -5.32 -6.08
C LEU A 105 -23.33 -4.73 -6.39
N TYR A 106 -22.31 -5.55 -6.27
CA TYR A 106 -20.95 -5.14 -6.64
C TYR A 106 -20.84 -4.78 -8.12
N ALA A 107 -21.40 -5.60 -9.01
CA ALA A 107 -21.37 -5.38 -10.46
C ALA A 107 -22.00 -4.05 -10.85
N SER A 108 -23.09 -3.67 -10.19
CA SER A 108 -23.75 -2.37 -10.39
C SER A 108 -22.82 -1.18 -10.10
N THR A 109 -22.02 -1.26 -9.05
CA THR A 109 -21.01 -0.23 -8.75
C THR A 109 -19.87 -0.27 -9.78
N ALA A 110 -19.42 -1.45 -10.18
CA ALA A 110 -18.38 -1.62 -11.19
C ALA A 110 -18.79 -1.00 -12.54
N GLU A 111 -20.01 -1.25 -13.00
CA GLU A 111 -20.56 -0.62 -14.21
C GLU A 111 -20.56 0.91 -14.11
N THR A 112 -21.01 1.45 -12.99
CA THR A 112 -21.04 2.90 -12.74
C THR A 112 -19.64 3.51 -12.79
N CYS A 113 -18.61 2.77 -12.35
CA CYS A 113 -17.22 3.22 -12.35
C CYS A 113 -16.45 2.85 -13.64
N GLY A 114 -17.08 2.15 -14.58
CA GLY A 114 -16.42 1.66 -15.80
C GLY A 114 -15.38 0.57 -15.54
N VAL A 115 -15.52 -0.21 -14.46
CA VAL A 115 -14.64 -1.35 -14.15
C VAL A 115 -15.17 -2.59 -14.88
N PRO A 116 -14.39 -3.22 -15.76
CA PRO A 116 -14.83 -4.40 -16.50
C PRO A 116 -14.96 -5.61 -15.59
N PHE A 117 -15.97 -6.42 -15.84
CA PHE A 117 -16.16 -7.70 -15.17
C PHE A 117 -16.84 -8.72 -16.10
N GLU A 118 -16.70 -10.00 -15.76
CA GLU A 118 -17.30 -11.12 -16.45
C GLU A 118 -18.01 -12.03 -15.44
N TRP A 119 -19.24 -12.45 -15.72
CA TRP A 119 -19.88 -13.53 -14.99
C TRP A 119 -19.37 -14.87 -15.51
N MET A 120 -19.02 -15.78 -14.61
CA MET A 120 -18.47 -17.08 -14.97
C MET A 120 -19.22 -18.22 -14.30
N THR A 121 -19.58 -19.22 -15.08
CA THR A 121 -20.05 -20.51 -14.57
C THR A 121 -18.89 -21.37 -14.10
N PRO A 122 -19.12 -22.38 -13.24
CA PRO A 122 -18.06 -23.30 -12.80
C PRO A 122 -17.32 -23.98 -13.97
N ASN A 123 -18.03 -24.33 -15.04
CA ASN A 123 -17.41 -24.91 -16.23
C ASN A 123 -16.47 -23.93 -16.95
N GLN A 124 -16.89 -22.68 -17.13
CA GLN A 124 -16.04 -21.64 -17.73
C GLN A 124 -14.79 -21.36 -16.90
N ILE A 125 -14.90 -21.42 -15.57
CA ILE A 125 -13.76 -21.29 -14.68
C ILE A 125 -12.80 -22.47 -14.88
N LYS A 126 -13.34 -23.69 -14.89
CA LYS A 126 -12.55 -24.91 -15.07
C LYS A 126 -11.85 -24.98 -16.43
N ASP A 127 -12.52 -24.53 -17.48
CA ASP A 127 -11.95 -24.48 -18.84
C ASP A 127 -10.80 -23.47 -18.92
N ARG A 128 -10.95 -22.31 -18.27
CA ARG A 128 -9.94 -21.24 -18.30
C ARG A 128 -8.78 -21.48 -17.33
N TRP A 129 -9.08 -22.04 -16.15
CA TRP A 129 -8.10 -22.35 -15.10
C TRP A 129 -8.30 -23.78 -14.57
N PRO A 130 -7.76 -24.77 -15.23
CA PRO A 130 -8.04 -26.19 -14.92
C PRO A 130 -7.65 -26.64 -13.51
N LEU A 131 -6.73 -25.92 -12.84
CA LEU A 131 -6.29 -26.24 -11.48
C LEU A 131 -7.22 -25.65 -10.40
N VAL A 132 -8.17 -24.78 -10.76
CA VAL A 132 -9.14 -24.25 -9.82
C VAL A 132 -10.18 -25.32 -9.50
N ARG A 133 -10.45 -25.54 -8.23
CA ARG A 133 -11.54 -26.40 -7.77
C ARG A 133 -12.87 -25.67 -7.94
N THR A 134 -13.84 -26.33 -8.58
CA THR A 134 -15.12 -25.70 -8.95
C THR A 134 -16.36 -26.50 -8.56
N GLU A 135 -16.19 -27.67 -7.89
CA GLU A 135 -17.26 -28.63 -7.62
C GLU A 135 -18.29 -28.11 -6.61
N ASP A 136 -17.90 -27.14 -5.79
CA ASP A 136 -18.74 -26.52 -4.77
C ASP A 136 -19.18 -25.09 -5.13
N LEU A 137 -18.92 -24.65 -6.37
CA LEU A 137 -19.28 -23.31 -6.82
C LEU A 137 -20.62 -23.28 -7.55
N VAL A 138 -21.39 -22.22 -7.33
CA VAL A 138 -22.58 -21.87 -8.13
C VAL A 138 -22.23 -20.88 -9.25
N GLY A 139 -21.15 -20.13 -9.11
CA GLY A 139 -20.65 -19.16 -10.10
C GLY A 139 -19.56 -18.31 -9.56
N ALA A 140 -19.15 -17.31 -10.34
CA ALA A 140 -18.16 -16.31 -9.94
C ALA A 140 -18.34 -15.01 -10.72
N ILE A 141 -17.74 -13.94 -10.19
CA ILE A 141 -17.47 -12.71 -10.93
C ILE A 141 -15.96 -12.56 -11.11
N TYR A 142 -15.52 -12.32 -12.34
CA TYR A 142 -14.12 -12.15 -12.70
C TYR A 142 -13.84 -10.70 -13.12
N HIS A 143 -12.78 -10.11 -12.57
CA HIS A 143 -12.30 -8.77 -12.89
C HIS A 143 -10.93 -8.86 -13.60
N PRO A 144 -10.89 -8.71 -14.93
CA PRO A 144 -9.67 -8.95 -15.72
C PRO A 144 -8.57 -7.91 -15.48
N THR A 145 -8.90 -6.74 -14.96
CA THR A 145 -7.98 -5.63 -14.74
C THR A 145 -7.36 -5.58 -13.34
N ASP A 146 -7.83 -6.45 -12.45
CA ASP A 146 -7.28 -6.59 -11.11
C ASP A 146 -5.93 -7.32 -11.15
N GLY A 147 -5.18 -7.20 -10.08
CA GLY A 147 -3.88 -7.84 -9.98
C GLY A 147 -3.25 -7.69 -8.61
N TYR A 148 -1.95 -7.71 -8.59
CA TYR A 148 -1.16 -7.50 -7.38
C TYR A 148 0.09 -6.67 -7.64
N ILE A 149 0.66 -6.14 -6.57
CA ILE A 149 1.90 -5.37 -6.57
C ILE A 149 2.78 -5.83 -5.40
N ASN A 150 4.10 -5.68 -5.53
CA ASN A 150 4.96 -5.82 -4.36
C ASN A 150 4.91 -4.54 -3.51
N PRO A 151 4.37 -4.58 -2.28
CA PRO A 151 4.20 -3.37 -1.47
C PRO A 151 5.52 -2.69 -1.08
N ALA A 152 6.59 -3.45 -0.91
CA ALA A 152 7.91 -2.89 -0.62
C ALA A 152 8.50 -2.20 -1.86
N ASP A 153 8.43 -2.85 -3.02
CA ASP A 153 8.99 -2.33 -4.27
C ASP A 153 8.30 -1.04 -4.71
N VAL A 154 6.95 -1.00 -4.67
CA VAL A 154 6.22 0.22 -5.00
C VAL A 154 6.53 1.37 -4.04
N THR A 155 6.70 1.06 -2.74
CA THR A 155 7.09 2.05 -1.72
C THR A 155 8.49 2.59 -1.99
N MET A 156 9.44 1.72 -2.34
CA MET A 156 10.80 2.12 -2.71
C MET A 156 10.84 2.92 -4.01
N ALA A 157 10.01 2.58 -5.01
CA ALA A 157 9.87 3.35 -6.24
C ALA A 157 9.32 4.77 -5.96
N MET A 158 8.27 4.89 -5.15
CA MET A 158 7.75 6.19 -4.72
C MET A 158 8.79 7.00 -3.93
N ALA A 159 9.52 6.37 -3.01
CA ALA A 159 10.58 7.04 -2.26
C ALA A 159 11.71 7.54 -3.18
N LYS A 160 12.11 6.75 -4.19
CA LYS A 160 13.10 7.17 -5.21
C LYS A 160 12.59 8.35 -6.02
N GLY A 161 11.35 8.27 -6.51
CA GLY A 161 10.71 9.34 -7.27
C GLY A 161 10.56 10.64 -6.47
N ALA A 162 10.29 10.55 -5.16
CA ALA A 162 10.28 11.69 -4.25
C ALA A 162 11.67 12.32 -4.11
N ARG A 163 12.73 11.51 -3.89
CA ARG A 163 14.12 11.99 -3.83
C ARG A 163 14.59 12.67 -5.12
N GLN A 164 14.25 12.11 -6.27
CA GLN A 164 14.57 12.71 -7.57
C GLN A 164 13.96 14.11 -7.74
N ARG A 165 12.88 14.41 -7.02
CA ARG A 165 12.17 15.70 -7.00
C ARG A 165 12.58 16.61 -5.83
N GLY A 166 13.59 16.20 -5.05
CA GLY A 166 14.19 17.01 -3.99
C GLY A 166 13.64 16.79 -2.58
N VAL A 167 12.87 15.72 -2.34
CA VAL A 167 12.48 15.34 -0.98
C VAL A 167 13.67 14.72 -0.23
N SER A 168 13.94 15.21 0.98
CA SER A 168 14.84 14.54 1.91
C SER A 168 14.13 13.35 2.56
N ILE A 169 14.80 12.22 2.67
CA ILE A 169 14.29 11.05 3.39
C ILE A 169 15.32 10.67 4.44
N GLU A 170 14.98 10.94 5.68
CA GLU A 170 15.82 10.70 6.83
C GLU A 170 15.32 9.48 7.60
N ARG A 171 16.18 8.48 7.70
CA ARG A 171 15.91 7.23 8.43
C ARG A 171 16.57 7.25 9.81
N LYS A 172 16.18 6.31 10.66
CA LYS A 172 16.68 6.18 12.04
C LYS A 172 16.40 7.44 12.88
N LEU A 173 15.25 8.09 12.60
CA LEU A 173 14.76 9.24 13.37
C LEU A 173 13.33 8.98 13.86
N GLN A 174 13.16 8.84 15.16
CA GLN A 174 11.87 8.71 15.81
C GLN A 174 11.38 10.08 16.27
N VAL A 175 10.17 10.46 15.92
CA VAL A 175 9.54 11.66 16.46
C VAL A 175 9.05 11.37 17.89
N ASP A 176 9.47 12.21 18.82
CA ASP A 176 9.13 12.10 20.25
C ASP A 176 8.01 13.05 20.66
N SER A 177 7.98 14.26 20.07
CA SER A 177 6.97 15.26 20.40
C SER A 177 6.76 16.28 19.28
N TYR A 178 5.59 16.90 19.33
CA TYR A 178 5.20 18.03 18.49
C TYR A 178 4.78 19.20 19.38
N ARG A 179 5.16 20.42 19.00
CA ARG A 179 4.73 21.64 19.65
C ARG A 179 4.41 22.71 18.62
N TRP A 180 3.18 23.23 18.66
CA TRP A 180 2.80 24.38 17.84
C TRP A 180 3.36 25.67 18.46
N LYS A 181 4.06 26.50 17.68
CA LYS A 181 4.70 27.75 18.11
C LYS A 181 3.95 29.00 17.65
N GLY A 182 2.72 28.86 17.19
CA GLY A 182 1.91 29.96 16.68
C GLY A 182 1.96 30.13 15.17
N SER A 183 3.08 29.84 14.49
CA SER A 183 3.23 29.92 13.05
C SER A 183 3.79 28.64 12.41
N GLU A 184 4.48 27.83 13.21
CA GLU A 184 5.11 26.59 12.75
C GLU A 184 5.14 25.52 13.85
N TRP A 185 5.39 24.30 13.46
CA TRP A 185 5.57 23.16 14.34
C TRP A 185 7.06 23.02 14.73
N GLU A 186 7.33 22.84 16.00
CA GLU A 186 8.59 22.33 16.54
C GLU A 186 8.43 20.82 16.74
N ILE A 187 9.32 20.04 16.13
CA ILE A 187 9.29 18.56 16.14
C ILE A 187 10.60 18.11 16.76
N ILE A 188 10.53 17.38 17.86
CA ILE A 188 11.69 16.80 18.53
C ILE A 188 11.81 15.34 18.16
N CYS A 189 12.98 14.95 17.66
CA CYS A 189 13.29 13.59 17.22
C CYS A 189 14.46 13.01 18.00
N SER A 190 14.42 11.72 18.29
CA SER A 190 15.56 10.93 18.76
C SER A 190 16.23 10.22 17.59
N LYS A 191 17.55 10.21 17.54
CA LYS A 191 18.26 9.23 16.71
C LYS A 191 18.04 7.82 17.24
N MET A 192 17.79 6.90 16.34
CA MET A 192 17.65 5.48 16.63
C MET A 192 19.00 4.78 16.43
N VAL A 193 19.37 3.94 17.39
CA VAL A 193 20.61 3.15 17.37
C VAL A 193 20.35 1.69 17.67
N GLU A 194 21.15 0.82 17.12
CA GLU A 194 21.08 -0.61 17.44
C GLU A 194 21.79 -0.88 18.78
N LYS A 195 21.10 -1.59 19.66
CA LYS A 195 21.64 -2.04 20.94
C LYS A 195 21.10 -3.42 21.26
N GLY A 196 22.00 -4.41 21.33
CA GLY A 196 21.60 -5.80 21.62
C GLY A 196 20.61 -6.39 20.60
N GLY A 197 20.77 -6.07 19.34
CA GLY A 197 19.85 -6.53 18.26
C GLY A 197 18.50 -5.80 18.20
N ASN A 198 18.27 -4.81 19.05
CA ASN A 198 17.05 -4.01 19.05
C ASN A 198 17.35 -2.56 18.66
N LEU A 199 16.41 -1.96 17.95
CA LEU A 199 16.45 -0.55 17.61
C LEU A 199 15.87 0.28 18.77
N VAL A 200 16.71 1.13 19.38
CA VAL A 200 16.33 1.95 20.55
C VAL A 200 16.61 3.42 20.31
N ALA A 201 15.83 4.29 20.94
CA ALA A 201 16.08 5.72 20.89
C ALA A 201 17.34 6.07 21.72
N SER A 202 18.25 6.81 21.10
CA SER A 202 19.42 7.37 21.80
C SER A 202 19.09 8.65 22.54
N ASN A 203 20.05 9.16 23.32
CA ASN A 203 19.92 10.47 23.94
C ASN A 203 20.16 11.65 22.98
N GLU A 204 20.62 11.37 21.77
CA GLU A 204 20.85 12.42 20.77
C GLU A 204 19.51 12.91 20.21
N LYS A 205 19.22 14.20 20.42
CA LYS A 205 18.00 14.85 19.97
C LYS A 205 18.28 15.78 18.81
N ILE A 206 17.33 15.80 17.87
CA ILE A 206 17.32 16.72 16.75
C ILE A 206 16.01 17.47 16.80
N THR A 207 16.08 18.80 16.71
CA THR A 207 14.88 19.66 16.62
C THR A 207 14.69 20.10 15.17
N ILE A 208 13.49 19.90 14.64
CA ILE A 208 13.08 20.27 13.29
C ILE A 208 11.92 21.25 13.41
N SER A 209 11.90 22.30 12.59
CA SER A 209 10.73 23.16 12.45
C SER A 209 10.05 22.99 11.10
N SER A 210 8.72 23.14 11.05
CA SER A 210 7.94 22.96 9.83
C SER A 210 6.61 23.70 9.86
N GLU A 211 6.21 24.24 8.69
CA GLU A 211 4.88 24.83 8.51
C GLU A 211 3.76 23.76 8.57
N HIS A 212 4.02 22.58 8.03
CA HIS A 212 3.05 21.49 7.94
C HIS A 212 3.63 20.17 8.45
N VAL A 213 2.81 19.41 9.18
CA VAL A 213 3.15 18.07 9.64
C VAL A 213 2.09 17.09 9.18
N VAL A 214 2.53 15.99 8.57
CA VAL A 214 1.68 14.88 8.17
C VAL A 214 2.12 13.62 8.88
N THR A 215 1.22 12.97 9.61
CA THR A 215 1.50 11.70 10.28
C THR A 215 0.99 10.53 9.45
N ALA A 216 1.87 9.62 9.05
CA ALA A 216 1.59 8.41 8.29
C ALA A 216 2.18 7.17 8.99
N THR A 217 1.99 7.10 10.30
CA THR A 217 2.71 6.20 11.21
C THR A 217 2.10 4.81 11.37
N GLY A 218 1.18 4.43 10.48
CA GLY A 218 0.64 3.07 10.41
C GLY A 218 0.11 2.57 11.76
N ASN A 219 0.60 1.43 12.24
CA ASN A 219 0.21 0.82 13.52
C ASN A 219 0.47 1.72 14.74
N HIS A 220 1.32 2.73 14.59
CA HIS A 220 1.63 3.68 15.66
C HIS A 220 0.75 4.94 15.60
N ALA A 221 -0.27 4.98 14.75
CA ALA A 221 -1.09 6.16 14.54
C ALA A 221 -1.76 6.69 15.82
N GLN A 222 -2.30 5.82 16.69
CA GLN A 222 -2.88 6.24 17.97
C GLN A 222 -1.82 6.90 18.89
N ARG A 223 -0.64 6.31 18.98
CA ARG A 223 0.46 6.87 19.78
C ARG A 223 0.89 8.23 19.24
N THR A 224 1.01 8.36 17.93
CA THR A 224 1.40 9.61 17.29
C THR A 224 0.32 10.69 17.45
N ALA A 225 -0.96 10.31 17.31
CA ALA A 225 -2.08 11.22 17.54
C ALA A 225 -2.11 11.72 19.01
N ALA A 226 -1.81 10.85 19.96
CA ALA A 226 -1.74 11.23 21.39
C ALA A 226 -0.67 12.30 21.66
N LEU A 227 0.44 12.31 20.91
CA LEU A 227 1.46 13.38 21.01
C LEU A 227 0.91 14.76 20.56
N LEU A 228 -0.17 14.76 19.78
CA LEU A 228 -0.88 15.96 19.33
C LEU A 228 -2.14 16.26 20.15
N GLY A 229 -2.42 15.48 21.19
CA GLY A 229 -3.63 15.59 21.99
C GLY A 229 -4.90 15.11 21.26
N ILE A 230 -4.77 14.35 20.17
CA ILE A 230 -5.87 13.88 19.34
C ILE A 230 -6.12 12.38 19.60
N LYS A 231 -7.39 12.00 19.67
CA LYS A 231 -7.81 10.59 19.69
C LYS A 231 -8.28 10.18 18.30
N ILE A 232 -7.73 9.10 17.76
CA ILE A 232 -8.19 8.51 16.50
C ILE A 232 -8.71 7.08 16.75
N PRO A 233 -9.80 6.67 16.11
CA PRO A 233 -10.40 5.35 16.29
C PRO A 233 -9.74 4.30 15.38
N ALA A 234 -8.40 4.21 15.41
CA ALA A 234 -7.64 3.24 14.62
C ALA A 234 -7.02 2.21 15.55
N ILE A 235 -7.49 0.98 15.50
CA ILE A 235 -7.00 -0.14 16.31
C ILE A 235 -6.24 -1.09 15.39
N PRO A 236 -4.95 -1.37 15.62
CA PRO A 236 -4.22 -2.39 14.88
C PRO A 236 -4.83 -3.77 15.13
N VAL A 237 -5.02 -4.52 14.05
CA VAL A 237 -5.47 -5.91 14.09
C VAL A 237 -4.43 -6.77 13.40
N GLU A 238 -4.07 -7.88 14.03
CA GLU A 238 -3.18 -8.86 13.41
C GLU A 238 -3.95 -9.61 12.32
N HIS A 239 -3.35 -9.67 11.13
CA HIS A 239 -3.86 -10.44 10.01
C HIS A 239 -2.73 -11.34 9.51
N GLN A 240 -2.98 -12.64 9.52
CA GLN A 240 -1.97 -13.64 9.19
C GLN A 240 -2.07 -14.06 7.73
N PHE A 241 -0.95 -14.43 7.15
CA PHE A 241 -0.87 -15.04 5.83
C PHE A 241 0.18 -16.14 5.83
N ILE A 242 0.10 -17.02 4.85
CA ILE A 242 1.05 -18.11 4.64
C ILE A 242 1.62 -17.95 3.25
N VAL A 243 2.94 -18.08 3.14
CA VAL A 243 3.64 -18.23 1.86
C VAL A 243 4.02 -19.70 1.74
N THR A 244 3.47 -20.37 0.74
CA THR A 244 3.76 -21.79 0.46
C THR A 244 5.02 -21.93 -0.40
N GLU A 245 5.59 -23.11 -0.43
CA GLU A 245 6.51 -23.48 -1.50
C GLU A 245 5.78 -23.48 -2.85
N PRO A 246 6.51 -23.29 -3.97
CA PRO A 246 5.92 -23.38 -5.29
C PRO A 246 5.25 -24.75 -5.52
N ASP A 247 3.98 -24.75 -5.87
CA ASP A 247 3.27 -25.96 -6.23
C ASP A 247 3.75 -26.49 -7.58
N LYS A 248 4.06 -27.79 -7.65
CA LYS A 248 4.65 -28.40 -8.84
C LYS A 248 3.73 -28.40 -10.06
N GLU A 249 2.42 -28.50 -9.86
CA GLU A 249 1.44 -28.46 -10.96
C GLU A 249 1.30 -27.04 -11.50
N LEU A 250 1.30 -26.03 -10.63
CA LEU A 250 1.30 -24.61 -11.04
C LEU A 250 2.58 -24.24 -11.80
N VAL A 251 3.75 -24.71 -11.31
CA VAL A 251 5.03 -24.49 -12.02
C VAL A 251 4.97 -25.09 -13.41
N LYS A 252 4.59 -26.38 -13.51
CA LYS A 252 4.47 -27.08 -14.79
C LYS A 252 3.45 -26.41 -15.73
N PHE A 253 2.33 -25.94 -15.18
CA PHE A 253 1.30 -25.23 -15.95
C PHE A 253 1.87 -23.95 -16.59
N ARG A 254 2.67 -23.17 -15.85
CA ARG A 254 3.34 -21.96 -16.36
C ARG A 254 4.44 -22.30 -17.38
N GLU A 255 5.24 -23.33 -17.16
CA GLU A 255 6.27 -23.79 -18.09
C GLU A 255 5.71 -24.20 -19.44
N LEU A 256 4.45 -24.65 -19.51
CA LEU A 256 3.72 -24.95 -20.74
C LEU A 256 3.24 -23.68 -21.48
N GLY A 257 3.58 -22.49 -21.00
CA GLY A 257 3.23 -21.21 -21.63
C GLY A 257 1.83 -20.70 -21.29
N ASN A 258 1.17 -21.30 -20.29
CA ASN A 258 -0.16 -20.83 -19.85
C ASN A 258 -0.02 -19.55 -19.01
N SER A 259 -1.08 -18.72 -19.06
CA SER A 259 -1.16 -17.51 -18.26
C SER A 259 -1.21 -17.82 -16.75
N GLU A 260 -0.75 -16.88 -15.95
CA GLU A 260 -0.85 -16.96 -14.50
C GLU A 260 -2.33 -17.06 -14.05
N HIS A 261 -2.56 -17.83 -12.97
CA HIS A 261 -3.90 -17.89 -12.37
C HIS A 261 -4.26 -16.54 -11.75
N PRO A 262 -5.56 -16.18 -11.74
CA PRO A 262 -6.01 -14.95 -11.10
C PRO A 262 -5.86 -15.05 -9.58
N VAL A 263 -5.96 -13.89 -8.92
CA VAL A 263 -6.21 -13.86 -7.48
C VAL A 263 -7.56 -14.50 -7.20
N LEU A 264 -7.60 -15.50 -6.31
CA LEU A 264 -8.84 -16.20 -5.92
C LEU A 264 -9.39 -15.61 -4.62
N ARG A 265 -10.68 -15.37 -4.57
CA ARG A 265 -11.42 -14.95 -3.37
C ARG A 265 -12.78 -15.65 -3.32
N ASP A 266 -13.24 -15.93 -2.11
CA ASP A 266 -14.60 -16.37 -1.79
C ASP A 266 -15.35 -15.33 -0.93
#